data_8217d0d5f0cc8fab675d25beb815d5cc
#
_entry.id   8217d0d5f0cc8fab675d25beb815d5cc
#
_cell.length_a   1.000
_cell.length_b   1.000
_cell.length_c   1.000
_cell.angle_alpha   90.00
_cell.angle_beta   90.00
_cell.angle_gamma   90.00
#
_symmetry.space_group_name_H-M   'P 1'
#
loop_
_entity.id
_entity.type
_entity.pdbx_description
1 polymer ?
#
loop_
_entity_poly.entity_id
_entity_poly.type
_entity_poly.pdbx_seq_one_letter_code
_entity_poly.pdbx_strand_id
1 'polypeptide(L)'
;MRGVRFHDMVAGCLRIDLLEPVAARIRPHGWHVQIQLDGDGLVDLAPRLAALPVDVVIDHMGRIPVAGGIERAAFVSLLRLLEGGRCWVKLSAPYHVSRAGPPDYRDCAARARTLVRAAPERLLWGSNWPHPSVRDKPDDADLLDTLADWTDDEATIRRILVDNPVALFGFPAAPS
;
A
#
# COMPACT_ATOMS: atom_id res chain seq x y z
N MET A 1 -6.05 8.66 16.47
CA MET A 1 -5.96 7.33 15.83
C MET A 1 -6.87 7.34 14.61
N ARG A 2 -6.47 6.70 13.51
CA ARG A 2 -7.23 6.73 12.24
C ARG A 2 -7.48 5.34 11.65
N GLY A 3 -6.90 4.30 12.22
CA GLY A 3 -7.08 2.95 11.72
C GLY A 3 -6.55 1.88 12.65
N VAL A 4 -6.78 0.62 12.27
CA VAL A 4 -6.29 -0.58 12.95
C VAL A 4 -5.47 -1.39 11.97
N ARG A 5 -4.28 -1.85 12.39
CA ARG A 5 -3.36 -2.59 11.55
C ARG A 5 -3.37 -4.07 11.86
N PHE A 6 -3.54 -4.86 10.82
CA PHE A 6 -3.30 -6.30 10.80
C PHE A 6 -1.93 -6.59 10.19
N HIS A 7 -1.20 -7.50 10.80
CA HIS A 7 0.11 -7.91 10.33
C HIS A 7 0.17 -9.45 10.35
N ASP A 8 -0.17 -10.06 9.24
CA ASP A 8 -0.35 -11.52 9.13
C ASP A 8 0.97 -12.31 9.28
N MET A 9 2.12 -11.63 9.18
CA MET A 9 3.45 -12.25 9.21
C MET A 9 4.14 -12.20 10.57
N VAL A 10 3.53 -11.58 11.58
CA VAL A 10 4.17 -11.36 12.90
C VAL A 10 3.30 -11.90 14.01
N ALA A 11 3.86 -12.80 14.81
CA ALA A 11 3.19 -13.31 16.00
C ALA A 11 2.88 -12.17 17.00
N GLY A 12 1.71 -12.23 17.63
CA GLY A 12 1.27 -11.23 18.61
C GLY A 12 0.53 -10.02 18.00
N CYS A 13 0.46 -9.91 16.67
CA CYS A 13 -0.40 -8.95 15.99
C CYS A 13 -1.84 -9.43 15.89
N LEU A 14 -2.76 -8.53 15.47
CA LEU A 14 -4.15 -8.90 15.21
C LEU A 14 -4.21 -9.99 14.13
N ARG A 15 -4.92 -11.06 14.46
CA ARG A 15 -5.09 -12.20 13.57
C ARG A 15 -6.13 -11.88 12.49
N ILE A 16 -5.93 -12.43 11.31
CA ILE A 16 -6.78 -12.19 10.13
C ILE A 16 -8.20 -12.74 10.27
N ASP A 17 -8.43 -13.69 11.17
CA ASP A 17 -9.78 -14.18 11.50
C ASP A 17 -10.63 -13.15 12.25
N LEU A 18 -10.02 -12.10 12.81
CA LEU A 18 -10.71 -11.00 13.47
C LEU A 18 -10.99 -9.81 12.50
N LEU A 19 -10.74 -9.96 11.21
CA LEU A 19 -10.82 -8.87 10.25
C LEU A 19 -12.21 -8.23 10.20
N GLU A 20 -13.24 -9.01 9.96
CA GLU A 20 -14.62 -8.53 9.84
C GLU A 20 -15.18 -7.97 11.15
N PRO A 21 -15.06 -8.66 12.30
CA PRO A 21 -15.55 -8.11 13.57
C PRO A 21 -14.83 -6.83 13.98
N VAL A 22 -13.52 -6.70 13.72
CA VAL A 22 -12.79 -5.47 13.99
C VAL A 22 -13.22 -4.36 13.04
N ALA A 23 -13.35 -4.64 11.73
CA ALA A 23 -13.81 -3.67 10.75
C ALA A 23 -15.20 -3.12 11.10
N ALA A 24 -16.14 -3.99 11.49
CA ALA A 24 -17.46 -3.56 11.95
C ALA A 24 -17.39 -2.64 13.18
N ARG A 25 -16.51 -2.95 14.11
CA ARG A 25 -16.34 -2.18 15.37
C ARG A 25 -15.72 -0.81 15.15
N ILE A 26 -14.81 -0.66 14.18
CA ILE A 26 -14.13 0.61 13.90
C ILE A 26 -14.90 1.52 12.94
N ARG A 27 -15.86 0.97 12.18
CA ARG A 27 -16.67 1.72 11.22
C ARG A 27 -17.32 2.99 11.80
N PRO A 28 -17.96 2.98 12.98
CA PRO A 28 -18.60 4.19 13.54
C PRO A 28 -17.60 5.33 13.83
N HIS A 29 -16.31 5.01 13.92
CA HIS A 29 -15.25 5.99 14.18
C HIS A 29 -14.64 6.56 12.90
N GLY A 30 -15.07 6.12 11.71
CA GLY A 30 -14.47 6.50 10.44
C GLY A 30 -13.01 6.01 10.28
N TRP A 31 -12.65 4.91 10.94
CA TRP A 31 -11.30 4.36 10.87
C TRP A 31 -11.20 3.34 9.75
N HIS A 32 -9.98 3.22 9.20
CA HIS A 32 -9.65 2.22 8.17
C HIS A 32 -8.98 0.98 8.75
N VAL A 33 -9.01 -0.10 7.99
CA VAL A 33 -8.15 -1.28 8.19
C VAL A 33 -6.88 -1.07 7.38
N GLN A 34 -5.72 -1.19 8.02
CA GLN A 34 -4.44 -1.29 7.33
C GLN A 34 -3.95 -2.73 7.42
N ILE A 35 -3.44 -3.29 6.32
CA ILE A 35 -3.01 -4.67 6.29
C ILE A 35 -1.63 -4.83 5.65
N GLN A 36 -0.77 -5.57 6.33
CA GLN A 36 0.47 -6.11 5.77
C GLN A 36 0.36 -7.62 5.70
N LEU A 37 0.53 -8.17 4.52
CA LEU A 37 0.36 -9.59 4.23
C LEU A 37 1.53 -10.12 3.41
N ASP A 38 1.62 -11.42 3.25
CA ASP A 38 2.43 -12.06 2.24
C ASP A 38 1.71 -11.98 0.90
N GLY A 39 2.41 -11.48 -0.13
CA GLY A 39 1.80 -11.06 -1.39
C GLY A 39 0.87 -12.06 -2.05
N ASP A 40 1.20 -13.35 -2.02
CA ASP A 40 0.38 -14.38 -2.66
C ASP A 40 -0.92 -14.66 -1.89
N GLY A 41 -0.93 -14.48 -0.58
CA GLY A 41 -2.14 -14.59 0.25
C GLY A 41 -3.23 -13.58 -0.11
N LEU A 42 -2.90 -12.53 -0.89
CA LEU A 42 -3.88 -11.54 -1.33
C LEU A 42 -4.98 -12.14 -2.23
N VAL A 43 -4.69 -13.19 -2.98
CA VAL A 43 -5.70 -13.84 -3.86
C VAL A 43 -6.89 -14.33 -3.04
N ASP A 44 -6.61 -15.03 -1.95
CA ASP A 44 -7.64 -15.61 -1.08
C ASP A 44 -8.31 -14.55 -0.19
N LEU A 45 -7.56 -13.52 0.18
CA LEU A 45 -8.05 -12.47 1.08
C LEU A 45 -8.85 -11.38 0.37
N ALA A 46 -8.61 -11.13 -0.92
CA ALA A 46 -9.20 -10.03 -1.67
C ALA A 46 -10.75 -9.99 -1.61
N PRO A 47 -11.49 -11.10 -1.72
CA PRO A 47 -12.95 -11.06 -1.59
C PRO A 47 -13.42 -10.56 -0.21
N ARG A 48 -12.73 -10.96 0.86
CA ARG A 48 -13.03 -10.51 2.23
C ARG A 48 -12.75 -9.02 2.39
N LEU A 49 -11.60 -8.53 1.87
CA LEU A 49 -11.23 -7.12 1.89
C LEU A 49 -12.23 -6.25 1.13
N ALA A 50 -12.68 -6.70 -0.05
CA ALA A 50 -13.66 -5.99 -0.86
C ALA A 50 -15.03 -5.85 -0.16
N ALA A 51 -15.40 -6.80 0.70
CA ALA A 51 -16.66 -6.82 1.44
C ALA A 51 -16.64 -5.98 2.72
N LEU A 52 -15.48 -5.49 3.17
CA LEU A 52 -15.39 -4.72 4.41
C LEU A 52 -16.17 -3.40 4.34
N PRO A 53 -16.82 -2.99 5.45
CA PRO A 53 -17.62 -1.76 5.50
C PRO A 53 -16.78 -0.50 5.78
N VAL A 54 -15.46 -0.58 5.64
CA VAL A 54 -14.47 0.47 5.92
C VAL A 54 -13.42 0.51 4.80
N ASP A 55 -12.70 1.60 4.70
CA ASP A 55 -11.55 1.68 3.80
C ASP A 55 -10.45 0.69 4.21
N VAL A 56 -9.75 0.17 3.21
CA VAL A 56 -8.64 -0.77 3.39
C VAL A 56 -7.36 -0.16 2.85
N VAL A 57 -6.29 -0.20 3.61
CA VAL A 57 -4.94 0.24 3.19
C VAL A 57 -4.04 -0.98 3.09
N ILE A 58 -3.53 -1.27 1.91
CA ILE A 58 -2.59 -2.36 1.67
C ILE A 58 -1.17 -1.81 1.70
N ASP A 59 -0.34 -2.31 2.62
CA ASP A 59 1.05 -1.90 2.76
C ASP A 59 1.94 -2.45 1.64
N HIS A 60 2.94 -1.67 1.24
CA HIS A 60 4.09 -2.09 0.45
C HIS A 60 3.74 -2.77 -0.89
N MET A 61 2.79 -2.16 -1.64
CA MET A 61 2.30 -2.72 -2.92
C MET A 61 1.86 -4.20 -2.79
N GLY A 62 1.33 -4.56 -1.59
CA GLY A 62 0.90 -5.92 -1.26
C GLY A 62 2.03 -6.90 -1.03
N ARG A 63 3.30 -6.49 -1.00
CA ARG A 63 4.49 -7.37 -0.93
C ARG A 63 4.49 -8.49 -1.99
N ILE A 64 3.88 -8.23 -3.13
CA ILE A 64 3.74 -9.20 -4.20
C ILE A 64 5.11 -9.41 -4.87
N PRO A 65 5.64 -10.64 -4.96
CA PRO A 65 6.93 -10.91 -5.59
C PRO A 65 6.98 -10.39 -7.03
N VAL A 66 8.08 -9.74 -7.46
CA VAL A 66 8.21 -9.16 -8.81
C VAL A 66 8.15 -10.20 -9.93
N ALA A 67 8.50 -11.47 -9.65
CA ALA A 67 8.35 -12.56 -10.59
C ALA A 67 6.89 -12.73 -11.02
N GLY A 68 6.64 -12.97 -12.32
CA GLY A 68 5.28 -13.03 -12.89
C GLY A 68 4.69 -11.68 -13.28
N GLY A 69 5.43 -10.59 -13.10
CA GLY A 69 5.06 -9.26 -13.61
C GLY A 69 3.67 -8.78 -13.16
N ILE A 70 3.02 -8.01 -14.00
CA ILE A 70 1.67 -7.47 -13.77
C ILE A 70 0.55 -8.52 -13.96
N GLU A 71 0.86 -9.65 -14.60
CA GLU A 71 -0.08 -10.74 -14.83
C GLU A 71 -0.22 -11.70 -13.63
N ARG A 72 0.60 -11.51 -12.58
CA ARG A 72 0.52 -12.35 -11.37
C ARG A 72 -0.86 -12.21 -10.73
N ALA A 73 -1.51 -13.33 -10.40
CA ALA A 73 -2.87 -13.37 -9.85
C ALA A 73 -3.06 -12.43 -8.65
N ALA A 74 -2.09 -12.38 -7.74
CA ALA A 74 -2.13 -11.47 -6.60
C ALA A 74 -2.12 -9.99 -7.02
N PHE A 75 -1.38 -9.61 -8.06
CA PHE A 75 -1.35 -8.23 -8.56
C PHE A 75 -2.67 -7.87 -9.27
N VAL A 76 -3.22 -8.79 -10.04
CA VAL A 76 -4.55 -8.64 -10.65
C VAL A 76 -5.63 -8.46 -9.57
N SER A 77 -5.54 -9.23 -8.46
CA SER A 77 -6.44 -9.07 -7.32
C SER A 77 -6.30 -7.71 -6.65
N LEU A 78 -5.07 -7.19 -6.54
CA LEU A 78 -4.82 -5.85 -6.01
C LEU A 78 -5.45 -4.75 -6.87
N LEU A 79 -5.32 -4.84 -8.20
CA LEU A 79 -5.95 -3.90 -9.14
C LEU A 79 -7.47 -3.92 -9.02
N ARG A 80 -8.10 -5.10 -8.93
CA ARG A 80 -9.56 -5.22 -8.74
C ARG A 80 -10.02 -4.61 -7.41
N LEU A 81 -9.23 -4.72 -6.35
CA LEU A 81 -9.53 -4.07 -5.08
C LEU A 81 -9.51 -2.53 -5.21
N LEU A 82 -8.54 -1.98 -5.96
CA LEU A 82 -8.48 -0.54 -6.25
C LEU A 82 -9.70 -0.06 -7.06
N GLU A 83 -10.11 -0.81 -8.08
CA GLU A 83 -11.32 -0.53 -8.89
C GLU A 83 -12.59 -0.46 -8.03
N GLY A 84 -12.64 -1.23 -6.93
CA GLY A 84 -13.72 -1.19 -5.95
C GLY A 84 -13.85 0.12 -5.17
N GLY A 85 -12.88 1.03 -5.27
CA GLY A 85 -12.91 2.42 -4.78
C GLY A 85 -12.73 2.61 -3.27
N ARG A 86 -12.62 1.53 -2.48
CA ARG A 86 -12.36 1.60 -1.03
C ARG A 86 -11.00 1.05 -0.60
N CYS A 87 -10.20 0.63 -1.55
CA CYS A 87 -8.85 0.15 -1.31
C CYS A 87 -7.83 1.25 -1.59
N TRP A 88 -6.86 1.37 -0.72
CA TRP A 88 -5.69 2.23 -0.84
C TRP A 88 -4.44 1.37 -0.87
N VAL A 89 -3.43 1.79 -1.59
CA VAL A 89 -2.14 1.07 -1.67
C VAL A 89 -1.00 2.01 -1.32
N LYS A 90 -0.11 1.55 -0.45
CA LYS A 90 1.14 2.27 -0.17
C LYS A 90 2.22 1.86 -1.18
N LEU A 91 2.67 2.82 -1.95
CA LEU A 91 3.90 2.77 -2.74
C LEU A 91 5.08 2.94 -1.78
N SER A 92 5.55 1.86 -1.20
CA SER A 92 6.56 1.89 -0.14
C SER A 92 7.34 0.58 -0.09
N ALA A 93 8.52 0.63 0.51
CA ALA A 93 9.38 -0.52 0.78
C ALA A 93 9.59 -1.48 -0.42
N PRO A 94 9.99 -1.01 -1.60
CA PRO A 94 10.23 -1.84 -2.77
C PRO A 94 11.28 -2.93 -2.50
N TYR A 95 12.19 -2.69 -1.58
CA TYR A 95 13.23 -3.62 -1.15
C TYR A 95 12.70 -4.95 -0.57
N HIS A 96 11.42 -5.04 -0.20
CA HIS A 96 10.85 -6.31 0.25
C HIS A 96 10.68 -7.32 -0.88
N VAL A 97 10.58 -6.87 -2.13
CA VAL A 97 10.23 -7.71 -3.27
C VAL A 97 11.16 -7.55 -4.46
N SER A 98 11.91 -6.44 -4.53
CA SER A 98 12.89 -6.19 -5.59
C SER A 98 14.04 -7.19 -5.55
N ARG A 99 14.47 -7.61 -6.72
CA ARG A 99 15.72 -8.38 -6.95
C ARG A 99 16.82 -7.52 -7.56
N ALA A 100 16.45 -6.37 -8.14
CA ALA A 100 17.40 -5.41 -8.69
C ALA A 100 18.12 -4.64 -7.57
N GLY A 101 17.43 -4.41 -6.45
CA GLY A 101 18.00 -3.70 -5.30
C GLY A 101 18.07 -2.19 -5.50
N PRO A 102 18.71 -1.51 -4.52
CA PRO A 102 18.88 -0.06 -4.53
C PRO A 102 19.82 0.40 -5.66
N PRO A 103 19.79 1.70 -6.02
CA PRO A 103 18.92 2.74 -5.44
C PRO A 103 17.52 2.75 -6.06
N ASP A 104 17.36 2.32 -7.31
CA ASP A 104 16.20 2.56 -8.17
C ASP A 104 15.11 1.47 -8.10
N TYR A 105 15.40 0.28 -7.58
CA TYR A 105 14.46 -0.84 -7.50
C TYR A 105 13.68 -1.05 -8.82
N ARG A 106 14.37 -0.95 -9.97
CA ARG A 106 13.81 -0.86 -11.33
C ARG A 106 12.83 -1.97 -11.71
N ASP A 107 12.96 -3.15 -11.11
CA ASP A 107 12.07 -4.28 -11.34
C ASP A 107 10.68 -4.12 -10.69
N CYS A 108 10.52 -3.15 -9.78
CA CYS A 108 9.23 -2.75 -9.20
C CYS A 108 8.50 -1.72 -10.08
N ALA A 109 9.20 -1.00 -10.96
CA ALA A 109 8.66 0.14 -11.69
C ALA A 109 7.42 -0.19 -12.55
N ALA A 110 7.41 -1.32 -13.25
CA ALA A 110 6.27 -1.72 -14.09
C ALA A 110 4.96 -1.81 -13.27
N ARG A 111 5.03 -2.35 -12.06
CA ARG A 111 3.87 -2.47 -11.16
C ARG A 111 3.47 -1.13 -10.57
N ALA A 112 4.44 -0.37 -10.07
CA ALA A 112 4.18 0.95 -9.52
C ALA A 112 3.51 1.87 -10.56
N ARG A 113 4.03 1.90 -11.80
CA ARG A 113 3.42 2.64 -12.91
C ARG A 113 2.01 2.14 -13.26
N THR A 114 1.77 0.84 -13.16
CA THR A 114 0.43 0.28 -13.40
C THR A 114 -0.54 0.70 -12.31
N LEU A 115 -0.14 0.69 -11.04
CA LEU A 115 -0.96 1.20 -9.93
C LEU A 115 -1.25 2.70 -10.10
N VAL A 116 -0.23 3.49 -10.45
CA VAL A 116 -0.37 4.94 -10.70
C VAL A 116 -1.39 5.23 -11.81
N ARG A 117 -1.33 4.48 -12.92
CA ARG A 117 -2.31 4.65 -14.01
C ARG A 117 -3.72 4.18 -13.65
N ALA A 118 -3.83 3.16 -12.81
CA ALA A 118 -5.12 2.57 -12.46
C ALA A 118 -5.94 3.44 -11.49
N ALA A 119 -5.29 3.99 -10.46
CA ALA A 119 -5.99 4.71 -9.40
C ALA A 119 -5.07 5.68 -8.64
N PRO A 120 -4.57 6.76 -9.27
CA PRO A 120 -3.65 7.70 -8.62
C PRO A 120 -4.24 8.33 -7.36
N GLU A 121 -5.57 8.44 -7.26
CA GLU A 121 -6.30 8.99 -6.11
C GLU A 121 -6.40 8.00 -4.93
N ARG A 122 -5.91 6.78 -5.08
CA ARG A 122 -5.93 5.71 -4.05
C ARG A 122 -4.53 5.26 -3.64
N LEU A 123 -3.51 6.01 -4.01
CA LEU A 123 -2.13 5.69 -3.68
C LEU A 123 -1.59 6.61 -2.59
N LEU A 124 -0.76 6.03 -1.75
CA LEU A 124 -0.03 6.71 -0.70
C LEU A 124 1.46 6.40 -0.88
N TRP A 125 2.33 7.30 -0.49
CA TRP A 125 3.75 7.01 -0.36
C TRP A 125 4.14 6.86 1.11
N GLY A 126 5.25 6.15 1.38
CA GLY A 126 5.85 6.07 2.69
C GLY A 126 7.22 5.41 2.64
N SER A 127 8.18 5.92 3.43
CA SER A 127 9.55 5.38 3.48
C SER A 127 9.63 3.99 4.11
N ASN A 128 8.70 3.68 5.02
CA ASN A 128 8.74 2.51 5.92
C ASN A 128 9.85 2.62 6.99
N TRP A 129 10.30 3.85 7.30
CA TRP A 129 11.23 4.06 8.41
C TRP A 129 10.70 3.39 9.71
N PRO A 130 11.51 2.76 10.54
CA PRO A 130 12.98 2.59 10.50
C PRO A 130 13.47 1.32 9.78
N HIS A 131 12.75 0.82 8.77
CA HIS A 131 13.11 -0.33 7.93
C HIS A 131 13.41 -1.61 8.75
N PRO A 132 12.45 -2.10 9.55
CA PRO A 132 12.72 -3.10 10.59
C PRO A 132 13.22 -4.45 10.04
N SER A 133 12.89 -4.78 8.79
CA SER A 133 13.14 -6.11 8.22
C SER A 133 14.40 -6.19 7.35
N VAL A 134 15.22 -5.14 7.28
CA VAL A 134 16.44 -5.14 6.48
C VAL A 134 17.65 -4.74 7.30
N ARG A 135 18.78 -5.40 7.02
CA ARG A 135 20.06 -5.14 7.70
C ARG A 135 20.67 -3.82 7.20
N ASP A 136 20.81 -3.73 5.88
CA ASP A 136 21.39 -2.56 5.22
C ASP A 136 20.21 -1.62 4.91
N LYS A 137 20.13 -0.55 5.71
CA LYS A 137 19.01 0.39 5.64
C LYS A 137 19.07 1.18 4.33
N PRO A 138 17.97 1.27 3.57
CA PRO A 138 17.92 2.14 2.40
C PRO A 138 17.96 3.61 2.85
N ASP A 139 18.41 4.48 1.95
CA ASP A 139 18.25 5.91 2.11
C ASP A 139 16.79 6.30 1.81
N ASP A 140 16.18 7.10 2.68
CA ASP A 140 14.80 7.55 2.50
C ASP A 140 14.66 8.52 1.33
N ALA A 141 15.71 9.27 0.97
CA ALA A 141 15.72 10.14 -0.20
C ALA A 141 15.71 9.30 -1.49
N ASP A 142 16.58 8.26 -1.58
CA ASP A 142 16.55 7.33 -2.72
C ASP A 142 15.18 6.66 -2.88
N LEU A 143 14.54 6.31 -1.75
CA LEU A 143 13.18 5.74 -1.79
C LEU A 143 12.14 6.75 -2.28
N LEU A 144 12.28 8.03 -1.96
CA LEU A 144 11.39 9.07 -2.46
C LEU A 144 11.61 9.31 -3.96
N ASP A 145 12.85 9.30 -4.41
CA ASP A 145 13.21 9.51 -5.82
C ASP A 145 12.61 8.42 -6.72
N THR A 146 12.40 7.19 -6.22
CA THR A 146 11.69 6.16 -6.99
C THR A 146 10.27 6.58 -7.40
N LEU A 147 9.62 7.49 -6.68
CA LEU A 147 8.30 7.98 -7.07
C LEU A 147 8.36 8.78 -8.38
N ALA A 148 9.42 9.56 -8.61
CA ALA A 148 9.66 10.26 -9.87
C ALA A 148 9.93 9.28 -11.02
N ASP A 149 10.53 8.11 -10.74
CA ASP A 149 10.69 7.05 -11.72
C ASP A 149 9.37 6.37 -12.11
N TRP A 150 8.37 6.44 -11.22
CA TRP A 150 7.07 5.78 -11.42
C TRP A 150 6.03 6.67 -12.08
N THR A 151 6.20 7.99 -12.00
CA THR A 151 5.39 9.00 -12.69
C THR A 151 6.18 10.30 -12.86
N ASP A 152 6.04 10.93 -14.03
CA ASP A 152 6.59 12.25 -14.35
C ASP A 152 5.57 13.39 -14.20
N ASP A 153 4.32 13.07 -13.82
CA ASP A 153 3.26 14.03 -13.59
C ASP A 153 3.31 14.60 -12.17
N GLU A 154 3.75 15.86 -12.04
CA GLU A 154 3.85 16.58 -10.76
C GLU A 154 2.52 16.62 -10.00
N ALA A 155 1.39 16.71 -10.69
CA ALA A 155 0.08 16.72 -10.06
C ALA A 155 -0.21 15.36 -9.42
N THR A 156 0.19 14.26 -10.04
CA THR A 156 0.09 12.91 -9.49
C THR A 156 1.03 12.72 -8.30
N ILE A 157 2.27 13.21 -8.39
CA ILE A 157 3.22 13.17 -7.26
C ILE A 157 2.64 13.92 -6.06
N ARG A 158 2.18 15.16 -6.25
CA ARG A 158 1.52 15.94 -5.21
C ARG A 158 0.31 15.20 -4.61
N ARG A 159 -0.51 14.61 -5.47
CA ARG A 159 -1.68 13.84 -5.02
C ARG A 159 -1.28 12.70 -4.09
N ILE A 160 -0.29 11.90 -4.47
CA ILE A 160 0.18 10.75 -3.69
C ILE A 160 0.82 11.19 -2.37
N LEU A 161 1.59 12.28 -2.37
CA LEU A 161 2.32 12.75 -1.19
C LEU A 161 1.49 13.61 -0.24
N VAL A 162 0.47 14.31 -0.74
CA VAL A 162 -0.26 15.34 0.04
C VAL A 162 -1.76 15.09 0.05
N ASP A 163 -2.42 15.13 -1.12
CA ASP A 163 -3.87 15.20 -1.17
C ASP A 163 -4.54 13.88 -0.69
N ASN A 164 -4.00 12.74 -1.11
CA ASN A 164 -4.48 11.43 -0.68
C ASN A 164 -4.27 11.16 0.81
N PRO A 165 -3.10 11.45 1.43
CA PRO A 165 -2.94 11.42 2.88
C PRO A 165 -3.92 12.32 3.62
N VAL A 166 -4.17 13.53 3.12
CA VAL A 166 -5.17 14.44 3.70
C VAL A 166 -6.55 13.80 3.68
N ALA A 167 -6.95 13.25 2.52
CA ALA A 167 -8.27 12.63 2.36
C ALA A 167 -8.46 11.41 3.27
N LEU A 168 -7.47 10.50 3.32
CA LEU A 168 -7.60 9.26 4.08
C LEU A 168 -7.45 9.48 5.59
N PHE A 169 -6.44 10.26 6.02
CA PHE A 169 -6.10 10.40 7.43
C PHE A 169 -6.75 11.62 8.08
N GLY A 170 -7.40 12.51 7.30
CA GLY A 170 -8.06 13.70 7.78
C GLY A 170 -7.08 14.71 8.39
N PHE A 171 -5.91 14.89 7.75
CA PHE A 171 -5.00 15.96 8.11
C PHE A 171 -5.62 17.32 7.76
N PRO A 172 -5.29 18.41 8.49
CA PRO A 172 -5.65 19.75 8.05
C PRO A 172 -5.08 20.02 6.65
N ALA A 173 -5.85 20.70 5.81
CA ALA A 173 -5.32 21.17 4.54
C ALA A 173 -4.05 22.01 4.78
N ALA A 174 -3.05 21.86 3.93
CA ALA A 174 -1.88 22.73 3.99
C ALA A 174 -2.33 24.19 3.84
N PRO A 175 -1.78 25.16 4.61
CA PRO A 175 -2.05 26.56 4.36
C PRO A 175 -1.65 26.92 2.94
N SER A 176 -2.52 27.65 2.26
CA SER A 176 -2.31 28.18 0.90
C SER A 176 -1.19 29.19 0.88
#